data_beefa8d4c62fa7137248c5817be64f51
#
_entry.id   beefa8d4c62fa7137248c5817be64f51
#
_cell.length_a   1.000
_cell.length_b   1.000
_cell.length_c   1.000
_cell.angle_alpha   90.00
_cell.angle_beta   90.00
_cell.angle_gamma   90.00
#
_symmetry.space_group_name_H-M   'P 1'
#
loop_
_entity.id
_entity.type
_entity.pdbx_description
1 polymer ?
#
loop_
_entity_poly.entity_id
_entity_poly.type
_entity_poly.pdbx_seq_one_letter_code
_entity_poly.pdbx_strand_id
1 'polypeptide(L)'
;MAIEIQFVRSSGFYILSGIIPMILLVILSFVSFLLTTDSKVMKLGIPLCSFLGVLFLMVSINIGLPKISYVKAIDAHSLLCTAVVFVVVVGKLIQTKLSHVYFITKNDYFCIKKRFVSNLI
;
A
#
# COMPACT_ATOMS: atom_id res chain seq x y z
N MET A 1 11.20 41.07 6.30
CA MET A 1 10.48 40.74 5.04
C MET A 1 11.23 39.62 4.26
N ALA A 2 12.48 39.80 3.88
CA ALA A 2 13.21 38.74 3.14
C ALA A 2 13.42 37.43 3.89
N ILE A 3 13.59 37.48 5.21
CA ILE A 3 13.77 36.31 6.08
C ILE A 3 12.49 35.50 6.22
N GLU A 4 11.31 36.14 6.30
CA GLU A 4 10.03 35.45 6.35
C GLU A 4 9.70 34.73 5.04
N ILE A 5 10.01 35.33 3.90
CA ILE A 5 9.81 34.71 2.57
C ILE A 5 10.72 33.50 2.40
N GLN A 6 11.97 33.54 2.86
CA GLN A 6 12.87 32.39 2.85
C GLN A 6 12.38 31.28 3.79
N PHE A 7 11.82 31.64 4.95
CA PHE A 7 11.28 30.66 5.89
C PHE A 7 10.05 29.93 5.35
N VAL A 8 9.14 30.64 4.72
CA VAL A 8 7.96 30.07 4.06
C VAL A 8 8.38 29.20 2.87
N ARG A 9 9.34 29.62 2.10
CA ARG A 9 9.86 28.86 0.94
C ARG A 9 10.63 27.59 1.35
N SER A 10 11.43 27.67 2.39
CA SER A 10 12.14 26.51 2.97
C SER A 10 11.16 25.52 3.59
N SER A 11 10.19 26.00 4.33
CA SER A 11 9.12 25.19 4.93
C SER A 11 8.26 24.50 3.86
N GLY A 12 7.87 25.21 2.82
CA GLY A 12 7.11 24.66 1.69
C GLY A 12 7.88 23.58 0.91
N PHE A 13 9.17 23.75 0.73
CA PHE A 13 10.03 22.77 0.09
C PHE A 13 10.13 21.47 0.88
N TYR A 14 10.27 21.54 2.19
CA TYR A 14 10.31 20.38 3.07
C TYR A 14 8.97 19.63 3.09
N ILE A 15 7.88 20.36 3.15
CA ILE A 15 6.53 19.79 3.10
C ILE A 15 6.31 19.09 1.75
N LEU A 16 6.64 19.75 0.66
CA LEU A 16 6.49 19.21 -0.69
C LEU A 16 7.38 17.98 -0.90
N SER A 17 8.62 18.03 -0.44
CA SER A 17 9.58 16.92 -0.51
C SER A 17 9.14 15.70 0.29
N GLY A 18 8.40 15.88 1.37
CA GLY A 18 7.84 14.77 2.15
C GLY A 18 6.55 14.21 1.58
N ILE A 19 5.67 15.07 1.10
CA ILE A 19 4.34 14.69 0.59
C ILE A 19 4.44 13.96 -0.76
N ILE A 20 5.28 14.44 -1.67
CA ILE A 20 5.43 13.84 -3.02
C ILE A 20 5.81 12.35 -2.94
N PRO A 21 6.86 11.92 -2.23
CA PRO A 21 7.20 10.50 -2.16
C PRO A 21 6.13 9.67 -1.46
N MET A 22 5.39 10.23 -0.49
CA MET A 22 4.26 9.52 0.13
C MET A 22 3.14 9.23 -0.87
N ILE A 23 2.76 10.21 -1.66
CA ILE A 23 1.72 10.06 -2.70
C ILE A 23 2.17 9.03 -3.74
N LEU A 24 3.43 9.06 -4.17
CA LEU A 24 3.98 8.08 -5.11
C LEU A 24 3.91 6.66 -4.56
N LEU A 25 4.21 6.46 -3.28
CA LEU A 25 4.12 5.14 -2.65
C LEU A 25 2.68 4.64 -2.55
N VAL A 26 1.72 5.53 -2.28
CA VAL A 26 0.29 5.20 -2.27
C VAL A 26 -0.17 4.78 -3.67
N ILE A 27 0.22 5.52 -4.70
CA ILE A 27 -0.09 5.19 -6.10
C ILE A 27 0.53 3.85 -6.47
N LEU A 28 1.79 3.61 -6.13
CA LEU A 28 2.48 2.35 -6.38
C LEU A 28 1.79 1.16 -5.71
N SER A 29 1.33 1.33 -4.49
CA SER A 29 0.54 0.34 -3.75
C SER A 29 -0.78 0.04 -4.47
N PHE A 30 -1.46 1.08 -4.96
CA PHE A 30 -2.72 0.93 -5.68
C PHE A 30 -2.54 0.25 -7.05
N VAL A 31 -1.51 0.63 -7.80
CA VAL A 31 -1.13 -0.03 -9.06
C VAL A 31 -0.81 -1.50 -8.83
N SER A 32 -0.10 -1.81 -7.77
CA SER A 32 0.16 -3.20 -7.36
C SER A 32 -1.12 -3.99 -7.08
N PHE A 33 -2.17 -3.32 -6.59
CA PHE A 33 -3.48 -3.96 -6.41
C PHE A 33 -4.11 -4.35 -7.74
N LEU A 34 -3.98 -3.52 -8.77
CA LEU A 34 -4.53 -3.75 -10.09
C LEU A 34 -3.74 -4.82 -10.89
N LEU A 35 -2.44 -4.94 -10.64
CA LEU A 35 -1.59 -5.92 -11.32
C LEU A 35 -1.90 -7.34 -10.84
N THR A 36 -2.47 -8.13 -11.72
CA THR A 36 -2.66 -9.58 -11.55
C THR A 36 -1.39 -10.31 -11.97
N THR A 37 -0.42 -10.39 -11.08
CA THR A 37 0.81 -11.17 -11.32
C THR A 37 0.61 -12.62 -10.86
N ASP A 38 1.13 -13.58 -11.59
CA ASP A 38 0.93 -15.01 -11.30
C ASP A 38 1.68 -15.47 -10.05
N SER A 39 2.77 -14.81 -9.68
CA SER A 39 3.55 -15.17 -8.50
C SER A 39 2.92 -14.60 -7.22
N LYS A 40 2.53 -15.48 -6.30
CA LYS A 40 1.93 -15.15 -5.01
C LYS A 40 2.81 -14.25 -4.15
N VAL A 41 4.12 -14.45 -4.21
CA VAL A 41 5.12 -13.70 -3.43
C VAL A 41 5.19 -12.25 -3.90
N MET A 42 5.16 -12.00 -5.21
CA MET A 42 5.19 -10.65 -5.75
C MET A 42 3.90 -9.87 -5.45
N LYS A 43 2.75 -10.54 -5.48
CA LYS A 43 1.45 -9.90 -5.15
C LYS A 43 1.42 -9.29 -3.76
N LEU A 44 2.04 -9.94 -2.80
CA LEU A 44 2.07 -9.52 -1.41
C LEU A 44 3.28 -8.65 -1.09
N GLY A 45 4.42 -8.90 -1.74
CA GLY A 45 5.67 -8.22 -1.47
C GLY A 45 5.65 -6.74 -1.80
N ILE A 46 5.09 -6.35 -2.94
CA ILE A 46 5.07 -4.95 -3.40
C ILE A 46 4.25 -4.05 -2.46
N PRO A 47 2.99 -4.37 -2.09
CA PRO A 47 2.24 -3.53 -1.16
C PRO A 47 2.85 -3.52 0.25
N LEU A 48 3.48 -4.60 0.69
CA LEU A 48 4.16 -4.66 1.98
C LEU A 48 5.39 -3.74 2.00
N CYS A 49 6.19 -3.74 0.94
CA CYS A 49 7.31 -2.82 0.78
C CYS A 49 6.86 -1.36 0.74
N SER A 50 5.76 -1.06 0.05
CA SER A 50 5.17 0.29 0.02
C SER A 50 4.73 0.74 1.41
N PHE A 51 4.12 -0.15 2.19
CA PHE A 51 3.72 0.12 3.57
C PHE A 51 4.92 0.47 4.47
N LEU A 52 5.97 -0.35 4.41
CA LEU A 52 7.22 -0.08 5.13
C LEU A 52 7.87 1.23 4.69
N GLY A 53 7.84 1.53 3.39
CA GLY A 53 8.35 2.80 2.85
C GLY A 53 7.62 4.02 3.40
N VAL A 54 6.30 3.97 3.49
CA VAL A 54 5.49 5.06 4.07
C VAL A 54 5.81 5.25 5.56
N LEU A 55 5.91 4.16 6.33
CA LEU A 55 6.29 4.22 7.74
C LEU A 55 7.69 4.82 7.93
N PHE A 56 8.65 4.42 7.12
CA PHE A 56 10.00 4.93 7.16
C PHE A 56 10.06 6.44 6.86
N LEU A 57 9.32 6.89 5.84
CA LEU A 57 9.20 8.31 5.51
C LEU A 57 8.53 9.10 6.65
N MET A 58 7.49 8.56 7.26
CA MET A 58 6.82 9.18 8.41
C MET A 58 7.80 9.42 9.57
N VAL A 59 8.60 8.42 9.92
CA VAL A 59 9.61 8.55 10.97
C VAL A 59 10.67 9.56 10.58
N SER A 60 11.15 9.54 9.34
CA SER A 60 12.17 10.43 8.80
C SER A 60 11.74 11.91 8.87
N ILE A 61 10.51 12.20 8.51
CA ILE A 61 9.94 13.56 8.57
C ILE A 61 9.81 14.03 10.03
N ASN A 62 9.35 13.15 10.92
CA ASN A 62 9.21 13.49 12.34
C ASN A 62 10.53 13.81 13.05
N ILE A 63 11.62 13.19 12.64
CA ILE A 63 12.96 13.46 13.18
C ILE A 63 13.51 14.79 12.66
N GLY A 64 13.24 15.12 11.40
CA GLY A 64 13.83 16.28 10.72
C GLY A 64 13.15 17.61 10.99
N LEU A 65 11.93 17.62 11.53
CA LEU A 65 11.15 18.86 11.69
C LEU A 65 11.02 19.28 13.17
N PRO A 66 11.29 20.56 13.49
CA PRO A 66 10.99 21.09 14.83
C PRO A 66 9.46 21.09 15.04
N LYS A 67 9.03 20.87 16.27
CA LYS A 67 7.62 20.78 16.69
C LYS A 67 6.87 22.12 16.53
N ILE A 68 6.50 22.45 15.33
CA ILE A 68 5.68 23.62 14.99
C ILE A 68 4.31 23.16 14.48
N SER A 69 3.32 24.02 14.46
CA SER A 69 1.94 23.76 14.04
C SER A 69 1.81 23.02 12.69
N TYR A 70 2.74 23.16 11.81
CA TYR A 70 2.82 22.47 10.51
C TYR A 70 3.01 20.96 10.64
N VAL A 71 3.69 20.51 11.69
CA VAL A 71 3.92 19.09 11.97
C VAL A 71 2.57 18.35 12.12
N LYS A 72 1.61 19.00 12.74
CA LYS A 72 0.30 18.41 12.97
C LYS A 72 -0.48 18.11 11.68
N ALA A 73 -0.38 18.99 10.68
CA ALA A 73 -1.01 18.76 9.37
C ALA A 73 -0.31 17.66 8.57
N ILE A 74 1.02 17.63 8.60
CA ILE A 74 1.83 16.58 7.93
C ILE A 74 1.60 15.23 8.59
N ASP A 75 1.50 15.21 9.90
CA ASP A 75 1.25 14.00 10.68
C ASP A 75 -0.14 13.42 10.38
N ALA A 76 -1.18 14.26 10.31
CA ALA A 76 -2.51 13.86 9.89
C ALA A 76 -2.52 13.31 8.46
N HIS A 77 -1.80 13.93 7.53
CA HIS A 77 -1.69 13.47 6.15
C HIS A 77 -0.95 12.13 6.05
N SER A 78 0.15 11.96 6.78
CA SER A 78 0.92 10.72 6.82
C SER A 78 0.12 9.57 7.42
N LEU A 79 -0.67 9.83 8.47
CA LEU A 79 -1.59 8.88 9.06
C LEU A 79 -2.65 8.42 8.06
N LEU A 80 -3.21 9.34 7.30
CA LEU A 80 -4.20 9.02 6.28
C LEU A 80 -3.60 8.16 5.16
N CYS A 81 -2.42 8.50 4.66
CA CYS A 81 -1.69 7.71 3.67
C CYS A 81 -1.38 6.30 4.19
N THR A 82 -0.93 6.19 5.43
CA THR A 82 -0.64 4.91 6.08
C THR A 82 -1.91 4.05 6.19
N ALA A 83 -3.04 4.64 6.58
CA ALA A 83 -4.32 3.94 6.64
C ALA A 83 -4.77 3.41 5.28
N VAL A 84 -4.65 4.21 4.22
CA VAL A 84 -5.00 3.78 2.85
C VAL A 84 -4.13 2.62 2.39
N VAL A 85 -2.81 2.70 2.58
CA VAL A 85 -1.89 1.62 2.21
C VAL A 85 -2.17 0.36 3.02
N PHE A 86 -2.48 0.50 4.30
CA PHE A 86 -2.87 -0.63 5.17
C PHE A 86 -4.12 -1.34 4.65
N VAL A 87 -5.16 -0.60 4.27
CA VAL A 87 -6.39 -1.16 3.67
C VAL A 87 -6.07 -1.91 2.37
N VAL A 88 -5.18 -1.38 1.53
CA VAL A 88 -4.74 -2.05 0.30
C VAL A 88 -4.02 -3.36 0.60
N VAL A 89 -3.13 -3.39 1.59
CA VAL A 89 -2.42 -4.61 2.02
C VAL A 89 -3.39 -5.67 2.52
N VAL A 90 -4.33 -5.29 3.38
CA VAL A 90 -5.37 -6.21 3.89
C VAL A 90 -6.26 -6.72 2.77
N GLY A 91 -6.68 -5.86 1.85
CA GLY A 91 -7.44 -6.24 0.67
C GLY A 91 -6.71 -7.26 -0.21
N LYS A 92 -5.40 -7.09 -0.40
CA LYS A 92 -4.56 -8.07 -1.13
C LYS A 92 -4.47 -9.41 -0.41
N LEU A 93 -4.32 -9.41 0.91
CA LEU A 93 -4.30 -10.62 1.72
C LEU A 93 -5.61 -11.40 1.58
N ILE A 94 -6.74 -10.72 1.67
CA ILE A 94 -8.08 -11.32 1.51
C ILE A 94 -8.24 -11.86 0.09
N GLN A 95 -7.86 -11.10 -0.91
CA GLN A 95 -7.94 -11.53 -2.31
C GLN A 95 -7.08 -12.77 -2.58
N THR A 96 -5.89 -12.84 -2.02
CA THR A 96 -5.00 -14.01 -2.15
C THR A 96 -5.61 -15.24 -1.49
N LYS A 97 -6.19 -15.09 -0.31
CA LYS A 97 -6.89 -16.18 0.38
C LYS A 97 -8.13 -16.66 -0.38
N LEU A 98 -8.96 -15.73 -0.84
CA LEU A 98 -10.15 -16.05 -1.65
C LEU A 98 -9.77 -16.76 -2.96
N SER A 99 -8.74 -16.32 -3.64
CA SER A 99 -8.24 -16.97 -4.85
C SER A 99 -7.77 -18.39 -4.59
N HIS A 100 -7.11 -18.61 -3.46
CA HIS A 100 -6.67 -19.95 -3.05
C HIS A 100 -7.84 -20.89 -2.77
N VAL A 101 -8.83 -20.42 -2.03
CA VAL A 101 -10.07 -21.18 -1.73
C VAL A 101 -10.84 -21.46 -3.03
N TYR A 102 -10.98 -20.49 -3.91
CA TYR A 102 -11.64 -20.66 -5.21
C TYR A 102 -10.93 -21.71 -6.08
N PHE A 103 -9.60 -21.71 -6.10
CA PHE A 103 -8.82 -22.68 -6.85
C PHE A 103 -8.98 -24.11 -6.30
N ILE A 104 -9.00 -24.27 -4.99
CA ILE A 104 -9.23 -25.56 -4.32
C ILE A 104 -10.65 -26.05 -4.66
N THR A 105 -11.66 -25.21 -4.52
CA THR A 105 -13.05 -25.55 -4.83
C THR A 105 -13.22 -25.94 -6.30
N LYS A 106 -12.57 -25.23 -7.22
CA LYS A 106 -12.60 -25.56 -8.65
C LYS A 106 -11.95 -26.91 -8.95
N ASN A 107 -10.85 -27.22 -8.28
CA ASN A 107 -10.21 -28.54 -8.40
C ASN A 107 -11.09 -29.66 -7.88
N ASP A 108 -11.75 -29.45 -6.75
CA ASP A 108 -12.68 -30.43 -6.18
C ASP A 108 -13.88 -30.69 -7.12
N TYR A 109 -14.46 -29.65 -7.69
CA TYR A 109 -15.51 -29.78 -8.70
C TYR A 109 -15.03 -30.55 -9.93
N PHE A 110 -13.84 -30.30 -10.39
CA PHE A 110 -13.26 -30.99 -11.53
C PHE A 110 -13.02 -32.47 -11.24
N CYS A 111 -12.50 -32.80 -10.07
CA CYS A 111 -12.31 -34.17 -9.61
C CYS A 111 -13.64 -34.92 -9.46
N ILE A 112 -14.66 -34.32 -8.87
CA ILE A 112 -16.00 -34.89 -8.71
C ILE A 112 -16.63 -35.11 -10.07
N LYS A 113 -16.55 -34.15 -10.97
CA LYS A 113 -17.09 -34.27 -12.34
C LYS A 113 -16.40 -35.40 -13.11
N LYS A 114 -15.10 -35.52 -13.00
CA LYS A 114 -14.34 -36.61 -13.66
C LYS A 114 -14.72 -38.00 -13.12
N ARG A 115 -14.86 -38.08 -11.79
CA ARG A 115 -15.29 -39.32 -11.13
C ARG A 115 -16.74 -39.70 -11.51
N PHE A 116 -17.65 -38.73 -11.59
CA PHE A 116 -19.04 -38.94 -11.99
C PHE A 116 -19.12 -39.42 -13.43
N VAL A 117 -18.38 -38.82 -14.37
CA VAL A 117 -18.32 -39.28 -15.77
C VAL A 117 -17.71 -40.67 -15.90
N SER A 118 -16.67 -40.98 -15.10
CA SER A 118 -16.05 -42.31 -15.08
C SER A 118 -17.00 -43.40 -14.57
N ASN A 119 -17.87 -43.08 -13.63
CA ASN A 119 -18.88 -44.03 -13.12
C ASN A 119 -20.10 -44.21 -14.05
N LEU A 120 -20.33 -43.28 -14.98
CA LEU A 120 -21.40 -43.37 -15.97
C LEU A 120 -21.03 -44.22 -17.19
N ILE A 121 -19.78 -44.50 -17.39
CA ILE A 121 -19.24 -45.37 -18.45
C ILE A 121 -18.93 -46.75 -17.87
#